data_b68c87bea51d2817474eecd13769971d
#
_entry.id   b68c87bea51d2817474eecd13769971d
#
_cell.length_a   1.000
_cell.length_b   1.000
_cell.length_c   1.000
_cell.angle_alpha   90.00
_cell.angle_beta   90.00
_cell.angle_gamma   90.00
#
_symmetry.space_group_name_H-M   'P 1'
#
loop_
_entity.id
_entity.type
_entity.pdbx_description
1 polymer ?
#
loop_
_entity_poly.entity_id
_entity_poly.type
_entity_poly.pdbx_seq_one_letter_code
_entity_poly.pdbx_strand_id
1 'polypeptide(L)'
;MSYPLNEDELIVNLKTGYDVERVFLHHGDPYEAGIMGGGEKWTGKREEIVFKKRLRNQLWWTTTLRPEYKRCKYYFELHTKDEVWYYFEDGFLTPEQVQMEGRMLQCFIVPWMNPADVNRTPDWVNETVWYQIFPDRFCNGTPEENTPDIAPWHAGPVTNQERFGGNLKGIEEKLPYLKELGITGIYLNPIMEADSTHKYDTKDYTRIDPQFGTNEDFARLVKKAHEYGIRIMVD
;
A
#
# COMPACT_ATOMS: atom_id res chain seq x y z
N MET A 1 -9.09 -11.54 -4.35
CA MET A 1 -8.17 -11.14 -3.26
C MET A 1 -9.00 -10.74 -2.05
N SER A 2 -8.62 -11.20 -0.86
CA SER A 2 -9.33 -10.90 0.38
C SER A 2 -8.36 -10.35 1.43
N TYR A 3 -8.89 -9.53 2.33
CA TYR A 3 -8.14 -8.99 3.47
C TYR A 3 -9.09 -8.63 4.61
N PRO A 4 -8.68 -8.76 5.88
CA PRO A 4 -9.47 -8.30 7.01
C PRO A 4 -9.52 -6.76 7.03
N LEU A 5 -10.72 -6.19 7.04
CA LEU A 5 -10.94 -4.76 7.23
C LEU A 5 -10.78 -4.38 8.71
N ASN A 6 -11.28 -5.24 9.57
CA ASN A 6 -11.17 -5.19 11.02
C ASN A 6 -11.25 -6.62 11.58
N GLU A 7 -11.37 -6.75 12.89
CA GLU A 7 -11.40 -8.05 13.57
C GLU A 7 -12.60 -8.93 13.20
N ASP A 8 -13.68 -8.34 12.66
CA ASP A 8 -14.94 -9.02 12.36
C ASP A 8 -15.27 -9.07 10.87
N GLU A 9 -14.68 -8.20 10.05
CA GLU A 9 -15.05 -8.02 8.66
C GLU A 9 -13.92 -8.39 7.70
N LEU A 10 -14.25 -9.29 6.77
CA LEU A 10 -13.39 -9.72 5.67
C LEU A 10 -13.88 -9.11 4.37
N ILE A 11 -13.06 -8.29 3.74
CA ILE A 11 -13.32 -7.80 2.37
C ILE A 11 -12.91 -8.88 1.37
N VAL A 12 -13.80 -9.15 0.42
CA VAL A 12 -13.52 -10.04 -0.72
C VAL A 12 -13.70 -9.25 -2.01
N ASN A 13 -12.64 -9.21 -2.82
CA ASN A 13 -12.59 -8.49 -4.09
C ASN A 13 -12.35 -9.43 -5.25
N LEU A 14 -12.94 -9.09 -6.40
CA LEU A 14 -12.69 -9.76 -7.68
C LEU A 14 -12.58 -8.71 -8.80
N LYS A 15 -11.69 -8.96 -9.75
CA LYS A 15 -11.60 -8.21 -11.02
C LYS A 15 -12.02 -9.12 -12.16
N THR A 16 -12.87 -8.61 -13.05
CA THR A 16 -13.32 -9.36 -14.24
C THR A 16 -13.29 -8.49 -15.48
N GLY A 17 -13.41 -9.10 -16.64
CA GLY A 17 -13.76 -8.43 -17.89
C GLY A 17 -15.18 -7.82 -17.84
N TYR A 18 -15.56 -7.10 -18.87
CA TYR A 18 -16.89 -6.50 -19.00
C TYR A 18 -17.97 -7.50 -19.45
N ASP A 19 -17.55 -8.66 -19.89
CA ASP A 19 -18.36 -9.80 -20.29
C ASP A 19 -19.02 -10.51 -19.11
N VAL A 20 -18.52 -10.34 -17.90
CA VAL A 20 -19.12 -10.89 -16.68
C VAL A 20 -20.24 -9.95 -16.20
N GLU A 21 -21.46 -10.46 -16.22
CA GLU A 21 -22.67 -9.70 -15.86
C GLU A 21 -23.03 -9.82 -14.39
N ARG A 22 -22.86 -11.03 -13.81
CA ARG A 22 -23.15 -11.35 -12.40
C ARG A 22 -22.05 -12.18 -11.79
N VAL A 23 -21.82 -11.96 -10.51
CA VAL A 23 -20.87 -12.72 -9.70
C VAL A 23 -21.54 -13.20 -8.44
N PHE A 24 -21.44 -14.50 -8.16
CA PHE A 24 -21.85 -15.07 -6.90
C PHE A 24 -20.62 -15.55 -6.14
N LEU A 25 -20.60 -15.30 -4.84
CA LEU A 25 -19.61 -15.81 -3.92
C LEU A 25 -20.18 -16.99 -3.17
N HIS A 26 -19.50 -18.13 -3.26
CA HIS A 26 -19.74 -19.26 -2.40
C HIS A 26 -18.76 -19.19 -1.25
N HIS A 27 -19.23 -19.07 -0.01
CA HIS A 27 -18.38 -18.85 1.16
C HIS A 27 -18.94 -19.54 2.41
N GLY A 28 -18.07 -19.82 3.37
CA GLY A 28 -18.45 -20.42 4.64
C GLY A 28 -17.25 -20.87 5.46
N ASP A 29 -17.51 -21.55 6.57
CA ASP A 29 -16.47 -22.16 7.37
C ASP A 29 -15.83 -23.33 6.60
N PRO A 30 -14.49 -23.42 6.51
CA PRO A 30 -13.82 -24.54 5.85
C PRO A 30 -14.12 -25.91 6.48
N TYR A 31 -14.59 -25.94 7.73
CA TYR A 31 -14.87 -27.17 8.49
C TYR A 31 -16.36 -27.52 8.60
N GLU A 32 -17.24 -26.78 7.91
CA GLU A 32 -18.69 -26.96 7.96
C GLU A 32 -19.14 -28.36 7.48
N ALA A 33 -18.39 -28.97 6.56
CA ALA A 33 -18.61 -30.34 6.06
C ALA A 33 -17.64 -31.37 6.70
N GLY A 34 -17.17 -31.13 7.93
CA GLY A 34 -16.19 -31.94 8.63
C GLY A 34 -14.74 -31.56 8.40
N ILE A 35 -13.82 -32.31 9.01
CA ILE A 35 -12.39 -32.00 8.96
C ILE A 35 -11.89 -32.00 7.50
N MET A 36 -11.39 -30.87 7.01
CA MET A 36 -10.82 -30.73 5.68
C MET A 36 -11.75 -31.11 4.52
N GLY A 37 -13.07 -31.04 4.71
CA GLY A 37 -14.05 -31.41 3.68
C GLY A 37 -14.20 -32.93 3.50
N GLY A 38 -14.06 -33.69 4.57
CA GLY A 38 -14.15 -35.16 4.55
C GLY A 38 -15.45 -35.67 3.97
N GLY A 39 -15.40 -36.32 2.82
CA GLY A 39 -16.45 -37.15 2.23
C GLY A 39 -17.50 -36.42 1.40
N GLU A 40 -17.92 -35.20 1.74
CA GLU A 40 -18.90 -34.43 0.98
C GLU A 40 -18.24 -33.19 0.35
N LYS A 41 -18.70 -32.80 -0.84
CA LYS A 41 -18.27 -31.60 -1.48
C LYS A 41 -18.74 -30.38 -0.69
N TRP A 42 -17.82 -29.59 -0.18
CA TRP A 42 -18.14 -28.31 0.44
C TRP A 42 -18.70 -27.34 -0.60
N THR A 43 -19.86 -26.79 -0.38
CA THR A 43 -20.53 -25.86 -1.31
C THR A 43 -20.58 -24.42 -0.79
N GLY A 44 -20.62 -24.25 0.51
CA GLY A 44 -20.77 -22.96 1.15
C GLY A 44 -22.14 -22.31 0.92
N LYS A 45 -22.34 -21.15 1.51
CA LYS A 45 -23.48 -20.28 1.26
C LYS A 45 -23.25 -19.48 -0.04
N ARG A 46 -24.23 -19.49 -0.96
CA ARG A 46 -24.18 -18.76 -2.23
C ARG A 46 -24.81 -17.39 -2.08
N GLU A 47 -24.04 -16.31 -2.30
CA GLU A 47 -24.52 -14.93 -2.24
C GLU A 47 -24.09 -14.15 -3.48
N GLU A 48 -24.98 -13.31 -4.02
CA GLU A 48 -24.65 -12.45 -5.15
C GLU A 48 -23.85 -11.24 -4.69
N ILE A 49 -22.73 -10.94 -5.38
CA ILE A 49 -21.98 -9.70 -5.17
C ILE A 49 -22.66 -8.59 -5.97
N VAL A 50 -23.41 -7.74 -5.28
CA VAL A 50 -24.19 -6.66 -5.89
C VAL A 50 -23.34 -5.43 -6.18
N PHE A 51 -22.38 -5.12 -5.30
CA PHE A 51 -21.54 -3.94 -5.48
C PHE A 51 -20.47 -4.17 -6.52
N LYS A 52 -20.53 -3.39 -7.61
CA LYS A 52 -19.51 -3.37 -8.66
C LYS A 52 -19.16 -1.94 -9.08
N LYS A 53 -17.88 -1.73 -9.38
CA LYS A 53 -17.35 -0.47 -9.90
C LYS A 53 -16.72 -0.68 -11.27
N ARG A 54 -17.12 0.14 -12.25
CA ARG A 54 -16.51 0.12 -13.58
C ARG A 54 -15.17 0.87 -13.52
N LEU A 55 -14.09 0.20 -13.88
CA LEU A 55 -12.77 0.77 -14.09
C LEU A 55 -12.49 0.87 -15.59
N ARG A 56 -11.35 1.45 -15.97
CA ARG A 56 -11.01 1.70 -17.40
C ARG A 56 -11.03 0.44 -18.25
N ASN A 57 -10.54 -0.70 -17.74
CA ASN A 57 -10.37 -1.93 -18.52
C ASN A 57 -11.03 -3.16 -17.86
N GLN A 58 -11.76 -3.00 -16.76
CA GLN A 58 -12.29 -4.11 -15.97
C GLN A 58 -13.44 -3.68 -15.08
N LEU A 59 -14.17 -4.66 -14.55
CA LEU A 59 -15.11 -4.50 -13.45
C LEU A 59 -14.41 -4.89 -12.14
N TRP A 60 -14.66 -4.12 -11.10
CA TRP A 60 -14.26 -4.42 -9.73
C TRP A 60 -15.50 -4.79 -8.92
N TRP A 61 -15.52 -6.01 -8.40
CA TRP A 61 -16.56 -6.53 -7.55
C TRP A 61 -16.04 -6.57 -6.12
N THR A 62 -16.88 -6.21 -5.15
CA THR A 62 -16.49 -6.28 -3.74
C THR A 62 -17.68 -6.63 -2.87
N THR A 63 -17.41 -7.37 -1.81
CA THR A 63 -18.36 -7.67 -0.75
C THR A 63 -17.64 -7.78 0.59
N THR A 64 -18.40 -7.62 1.67
CA THR A 64 -17.91 -7.76 3.04
C THR A 64 -18.57 -8.96 3.69
N LEU A 65 -17.77 -9.87 4.20
CA LEU A 65 -18.19 -11.03 4.97
C LEU A 65 -17.92 -10.81 6.46
N ARG A 66 -18.69 -11.50 7.30
CA ARG A 66 -18.48 -11.57 8.76
C ARG A 66 -18.37 -13.02 9.21
N PRO A 67 -17.21 -13.68 9.03
CA PRO A 67 -17.03 -15.08 9.38
C PRO A 67 -17.15 -15.30 10.90
N GLU A 68 -18.07 -16.15 11.31
CA GLU A 68 -18.35 -16.44 12.73
C GLU A 68 -17.09 -16.92 13.49
N TYR A 69 -16.28 -17.76 12.85
CA TYR A 69 -15.07 -18.35 13.45
C TYR A 69 -13.78 -17.67 12.97
N LYS A 70 -13.83 -16.42 12.48
CA LYS A 70 -12.66 -15.67 11.99
C LYS A 70 -11.85 -16.39 10.91
N ARG A 71 -12.48 -17.26 10.16
CA ARG A 71 -11.90 -18.01 9.04
C ARG A 71 -12.94 -18.17 7.95
N CYS A 72 -12.49 -18.25 6.70
CA CYS A 72 -13.39 -18.32 5.56
C CYS A 72 -12.76 -19.15 4.44
N LYS A 73 -13.56 -20.01 3.84
CA LYS A 73 -13.27 -20.68 2.58
C LYS A 73 -14.25 -20.16 1.54
N TYR A 74 -13.79 -19.88 0.32
CA TYR A 74 -14.67 -19.32 -0.70
C TYR A 74 -14.17 -19.63 -2.11
N TYR A 75 -15.08 -19.49 -3.09
CA TYR A 75 -14.83 -19.46 -4.52
C TYR A 75 -15.90 -18.60 -5.22
N PHE A 76 -15.66 -18.25 -6.47
CA PHE A 76 -16.57 -17.43 -7.24
C PHE A 76 -17.27 -18.22 -8.32
N GLU A 77 -18.54 -17.86 -8.57
CA GLU A 77 -19.33 -18.31 -9.70
C GLU A 77 -19.61 -17.07 -10.57
N LEU A 78 -19.16 -17.13 -11.83
CA LEU A 78 -19.15 -16.02 -12.77
C LEU A 78 -20.15 -16.29 -13.89
N HIS A 79 -21.06 -15.39 -14.12
CA HIS A 79 -22.03 -15.48 -15.22
C HIS A 79 -21.69 -14.45 -16.29
N THR A 80 -21.41 -14.92 -17.48
CA THR A 80 -21.41 -14.14 -18.72
C THR A 80 -22.78 -14.25 -19.36
N LYS A 81 -22.97 -13.67 -20.55
CA LYS A 81 -24.21 -13.78 -21.30
C LYS A 81 -24.56 -15.23 -21.67
N ASP A 82 -23.54 -16.02 -21.98
CA ASP A 82 -23.72 -17.33 -22.61
C ASP A 82 -23.21 -18.50 -21.74
N GLU A 83 -22.38 -18.24 -20.74
CA GLU A 83 -21.65 -19.25 -19.99
C GLU A 83 -21.63 -18.97 -18.50
N VAL A 84 -21.39 -20.03 -17.71
CA VAL A 84 -21.11 -19.98 -16.28
C VAL A 84 -19.74 -20.58 -16.04
N TRP A 85 -18.90 -19.87 -15.30
CA TRP A 85 -17.58 -20.30 -14.90
C TRP A 85 -17.43 -20.26 -13.37
N TYR A 86 -16.70 -21.19 -12.85
CA TYR A 86 -16.31 -21.20 -11.43
C TYR A 86 -14.83 -20.86 -11.31
N TYR A 87 -14.49 -19.89 -10.44
CA TYR A 87 -13.12 -19.45 -10.23
C TYR A 87 -12.61 -19.87 -8.86
N PHE A 88 -11.61 -20.73 -8.87
CA PHE A 88 -10.91 -21.29 -7.72
C PHE A 88 -9.46 -20.80 -7.66
N GLU A 89 -8.72 -21.15 -6.61
CA GLU A 89 -7.31 -20.79 -6.46
C GLU A 89 -6.44 -21.37 -7.59
N ASP A 90 -6.77 -22.57 -8.06
CA ASP A 90 -6.08 -23.27 -9.17
C ASP A 90 -6.61 -22.92 -10.57
N GLY A 91 -7.57 -22.00 -10.68
CA GLY A 91 -8.06 -21.48 -11.96
C GLY A 91 -9.56 -21.62 -12.19
N PHE A 92 -9.96 -21.64 -13.47
CA PHE A 92 -11.36 -21.66 -13.89
C PHE A 92 -11.82 -23.07 -14.21
N LEU A 93 -13.06 -23.39 -13.78
CA LEU A 93 -13.72 -24.67 -14.04
C LEU A 93 -15.12 -24.44 -14.63
N THR A 94 -15.53 -25.35 -15.52
CA THR A 94 -16.93 -25.39 -15.98
C THR A 94 -17.84 -26.04 -14.93
N PRO A 95 -19.17 -25.88 -15.02
CA PRO A 95 -20.11 -26.57 -14.13
C PRO A 95 -19.91 -28.09 -14.08
N GLU A 96 -19.63 -28.72 -15.24
CA GLU A 96 -19.40 -30.15 -15.33
C GLU A 96 -18.12 -30.56 -14.60
N GLN A 97 -17.07 -29.78 -14.73
CA GLN A 97 -15.78 -30.02 -14.06
C GLN A 97 -15.90 -29.90 -12.54
N VAL A 98 -16.70 -28.94 -12.03
CA VAL A 98 -16.97 -28.80 -10.59
C VAL A 98 -17.73 -30.02 -10.03
N GLN A 99 -18.65 -30.60 -10.82
CA GLN A 99 -19.45 -31.76 -10.42
C GLN A 99 -18.75 -33.10 -10.59
N MET A 100 -17.56 -33.11 -11.22
CA MET A 100 -16.82 -34.35 -11.49
C MET A 100 -16.53 -35.11 -10.21
N GLU A 101 -16.86 -36.39 -10.19
CA GLU A 101 -16.63 -37.27 -9.04
C GLU A 101 -15.13 -37.38 -8.74
N GLY A 102 -14.76 -37.32 -7.45
CA GLY A 102 -13.39 -37.42 -6.98
C GLY A 102 -12.54 -36.15 -7.19
N ARG A 103 -13.08 -35.10 -7.81
CA ARG A 103 -12.35 -33.83 -7.96
C ARG A 103 -12.30 -33.07 -6.64
N MET A 104 -11.09 -32.75 -6.19
CA MET A 104 -10.86 -31.85 -5.09
C MET A 104 -10.93 -30.40 -5.59
N LEU A 105 -11.78 -29.56 -4.98
CA LEU A 105 -11.91 -28.15 -5.30
C LEU A 105 -10.92 -27.34 -4.48
N GLN A 106 -10.00 -26.66 -5.16
CA GLN A 106 -9.00 -25.77 -4.54
C GLN A 106 -9.62 -24.39 -4.29
N CYS A 107 -10.41 -24.28 -3.22
CA CYS A 107 -11.01 -23.01 -2.84
C CYS A 107 -9.97 -22.04 -2.29
N PHE A 108 -10.24 -20.74 -2.41
CA PHE A 108 -9.51 -19.73 -1.65
C PHE A 108 -9.79 -19.91 -0.15
N ILE A 109 -8.76 -19.77 0.69
CA ILE A 109 -8.88 -19.93 2.13
C ILE A 109 -8.26 -18.75 2.86
N VAL A 110 -9.02 -18.14 3.77
CA VAL A 110 -8.52 -17.29 4.85
C VAL A 110 -8.51 -18.14 6.11
N PRO A 111 -7.37 -18.67 6.51
CA PRO A 111 -7.30 -19.66 7.59
C PRO A 111 -7.61 -19.04 8.96
N TRP A 112 -7.30 -17.78 9.14
CA TRP A 112 -7.52 -17.04 10.37
C TRP A 112 -7.45 -15.52 10.13
N MET A 113 -8.44 -14.77 10.65
CA MET A 113 -8.41 -13.31 10.69
C MET A 113 -7.74 -12.87 11.99
N ASN A 114 -6.42 -12.76 11.96
CA ASN A 114 -5.64 -12.37 13.13
C ASN A 114 -5.80 -10.85 13.37
N PRO A 115 -6.16 -10.39 14.58
CA PRO A 115 -6.18 -8.96 14.91
C PRO A 115 -4.85 -8.24 14.64
N ALA A 116 -3.72 -8.95 14.69
CA ALA A 116 -2.42 -8.39 14.37
C ALA A 116 -2.24 -8.05 12.88
N ASP A 117 -3.00 -8.71 11.99
CA ASP A 117 -2.94 -8.50 10.54
C ASP A 117 -3.90 -7.40 10.07
N VAL A 118 -4.71 -6.86 10.99
CA VAL A 118 -5.58 -5.72 10.69
C VAL A 118 -4.73 -4.46 10.60
N ASN A 119 -4.68 -3.88 9.40
CA ASN A 119 -3.95 -2.63 9.20
C ASN A 119 -4.67 -1.47 9.90
N ARG A 120 -4.16 -1.08 11.06
CA ARG A 120 -4.66 0.06 11.85
C ARG A 120 -3.93 1.34 11.43
N THR A 121 -4.07 1.71 10.17
CA THR A 121 -3.53 2.97 9.68
C THR A 121 -4.13 4.13 10.47
N PRO A 122 -3.34 5.03 11.06
CA PRO A 122 -3.85 6.24 11.71
C PRO A 122 -4.67 7.08 10.71
N ASP A 123 -5.78 7.67 11.17
CA ASP A 123 -6.72 8.41 10.32
C ASP A 123 -6.04 9.50 9.48
N TRP A 124 -5.06 10.19 10.08
CA TRP A 124 -4.32 11.27 9.41
C TRP A 124 -3.57 10.82 8.13
N VAL A 125 -3.23 9.53 7.99
CA VAL A 125 -2.50 9.03 6.80
C VAL A 125 -3.35 9.15 5.56
N ASN A 126 -4.67 8.90 5.67
CA ASN A 126 -5.60 8.97 4.54
C ASN A 126 -5.81 10.41 4.02
N GLU A 127 -5.54 11.41 4.86
CA GLU A 127 -5.69 12.83 4.55
C GLU A 127 -4.35 13.50 4.21
N THR A 128 -3.24 12.76 4.23
CA THR A 128 -1.91 13.32 4.01
C THR A 128 -1.58 13.46 2.54
N VAL A 129 -1.19 14.66 2.14
CA VAL A 129 -0.59 14.96 0.84
C VAL A 129 0.93 14.96 1.03
N TRP A 130 1.57 13.92 0.50
CA TRP A 130 3.01 13.71 0.65
C TRP A 130 3.82 14.44 -0.42
N TYR A 131 4.93 15.05 0.00
CA TYR A 131 5.94 15.63 -0.87
C TYR A 131 7.31 15.00 -0.57
N GLN A 132 7.86 14.30 -1.56
CA GLN A 132 9.19 13.69 -1.41
C GLN A 132 10.28 14.73 -1.66
N ILE A 133 11.27 14.78 -0.78
CA ILE A 133 12.42 15.69 -0.88
C ILE A 133 13.71 14.87 -0.92
N PHE A 134 14.51 15.08 -1.96
CA PHE A 134 15.93 14.74 -2.01
C PHE A 134 16.70 15.95 -1.47
N PRO A 135 17.23 15.92 -0.21
CA PRO A 135 17.68 17.15 0.46
C PRO A 135 18.71 17.95 -0.31
N ASP A 136 19.76 17.29 -0.84
CA ASP A 136 20.81 17.94 -1.63
C ASP A 136 20.26 18.79 -2.80
N ARG A 137 19.09 18.41 -3.33
CA ARG A 137 18.49 18.96 -4.56
C ARG A 137 17.19 19.71 -4.32
N PHE A 138 16.98 20.25 -3.14
CA PHE A 138 15.75 20.98 -2.83
C PHE A 138 16.01 22.47 -2.57
N CYS A 139 16.73 22.79 -1.51
CA CYS A 139 17.07 24.18 -1.14
C CYS A 139 18.32 24.22 -0.30
N ASN A 140 19.25 25.08 -0.69
CA ASN A 140 20.43 25.39 0.11
C ASN A 140 20.11 26.56 1.06
N GLY A 141 20.08 26.30 2.36
CA GLY A 141 19.85 27.31 3.41
C GLY A 141 21.13 27.97 3.94
N THR A 142 22.32 27.54 3.46
CA THR A 142 23.64 28.05 3.89
C THR A 142 24.58 28.19 2.71
N PRO A 143 24.22 28.99 1.65
CA PRO A 143 25.05 29.10 0.46
C PRO A 143 26.42 29.70 0.74
N GLU A 144 26.60 30.44 1.84
CA GLU A 144 27.88 30.99 2.32
C GLU A 144 28.85 29.91 2.83
N GLU A 145 28.36 28.73 3.15
CA GLU A 145 29.15 27.60 3.61
C GLU A 145 29.51 26.62 2.49
N ASN A 146 29.18 26.94 1.24
CA ASN A 146 29.46 26.07 0.10
C ASN A 146 30.95 25.80 -0.06
N THR A 147 31.27 24.53 -0.23
CA THR A 147 32.59 24.06 -0.64
C THR A 147 32.73 24.09 -2.16
N PRO A 148 33.97 24.08 -2.73
CA PRO A 148 34.19 24.16 -4.18
C PRO A 148 33.55 23.04 -5.01
N ASP A 149 33.17 21.92 -4.39
CA ASP A 149 32.51 20.78 -5.03
C ASP A 149 30.99 20.94 -5.16
N ILE A 150 30.41 22.00 -4.59
CA ILE A 150 28.99 22.31 -4.74
C ILE A 150 28.75 22.97 -6.10
N ALA A 151 28.00 22.30 -6.96
CA ALA A 151 27.62 22.81 -8.27
C ALA A 151 26.58 23.96 -8.14
N PRO A 152 26.65 24.97 -8.98
CA PRO A 152 25.59 25.97 -9.07
C PRO A 152 24.33 25.32 -9.63
N TRP A 153 23.15 25.75 -9.17
CA TRP A 153 21.87 25.32 -9.72
C TRP A 153 21.81 25.69 -11.23
N HIS A 154 21.48 24.66 -12.05
CA HIS A 154 21.39 24.82 -13.49
C HIS A 154 20.24 24.03 -14.09
N ALA A 155 19.79 24.43 -15.29
CA ALA A 155 18.87 23.64 -16.08
C ALA A 155 19.66 22.66 -16.97
N GLY A 156 19.15 21.46 -17.17
CA GLY A 156 19.75 20.44 -18.04
C GLY A 156 19.97 19.11 -17.34
N PRO A 157 20.67 18.16 -17.96
CA PRO A 157 20.95 16.87 -17.38
C PRO A 157 21.78 17.01 -16.09
N VAL A 158 21.35 16.33 -15.05
CA VAL A 158 22.01 16.26 -13.74
C VAL A 158 22.56 14.85 -13.54
N THR A 159 23.83 14.75 -13.12
CA THR A 159 24.48 13.48 -12.82
C THR A 159 24.36 13.11 -11.34
N ASN A 160 24.60 11.83 -11.01
CA ASN A 160 24.59 11.38 -9.62
C ASN A 160 25.82 11.84 -8.80
N GLN A 161 26.85 12.35 -9.46
CA GLN A 161 28.04 12.89 -8.80
C GLN A 161 27.92 14.37 -8.41
N GLU A 162 27.00 15.10 -9.01
CA GLU A 162 26.80 16.51 -8.71
C GLU A 162 26.12 16.72 -7.35
N ARG A 163 26.63 17.66 -6.59
CA ARG A 163 26.09 18.09 -5.30
C ARG A 163 25.65 19.54 -5.44
N PHE A 164 24.45 19.86 -4.94
CA PHE A 164 23.87 21.21 -5.03
C PHE A 164 23.74 21.92 -3.69
N GLY A 165 24.15 21.26 -2.60
CA GLY A 165 24.25 21.85 -1.28
C GLY A 165 22.93 22.08 -0.56
N GLY A 166 21.83 21.49 -1.04
CA GLY A 166 20.57 21.51 -0.29
C GLY A 166 20.72 20.85 1.07
N ASN A 167 20.05 21.40 2.09
CA ASN A 167 20.23 20.97 3.48
C ASN A 167 18.94 21.15 4.32
N LEU A 168 18.98 20.72 5.58
CA LEU A 168 17.82 20.75 6.50
C LEU A 168 17.36 22.20 6.77
N LYS A 169 18.28 23.15 6.84
CA LYS A 169 17.95 24.57 6.99
C LYS A 169 17.17 25.12 5.79
N GLY A 170 17.59 24.76 4.58
CA GLY A 170 16.85 25.11 3.37
C GLY A 170 15.46 24.52 3.30
N ILE A 171 15.28 23.26 3.77
CA ILE A 171 13.95 22.64 3.90
C ILE A 171 13.10 23.41 4.90
N GLU A 172 13.67 23.78 6.05
CA GLU A 172 13.00 24.56 7.09
C GLU A 172 12.51 25.91 6.56
N GLU A 173 13.33 26.62 5.78
CA GLU A 173 12.98 27.90 5.16
C GLU A 173 11.85 27.78 4.14
N LYS A 174 11.68 26.60 3.52
CA LYS A 174 10.63 26.31 2.53
C LYS A 174 9.34 25.74 3.12
N LEU A 175 9.23 25.57 4.43
CA LEU A 175 7.98 25.09 5.06
C LEU A 175 6.77 25.99 4.74
N PRO A 176 6.86 27.34 4.73
CA PRO A 176 5.73 28.19 4.32
C PRO A 176 5.26 27.90 2.89
N TYR A 177 6.21 27.75 1.94
CA TYR A 177 5.91 27.40 0.55
C TYR A 177 5.21 26.02 0.45
N LEU A 178 5.71 25.01 1.16
CA LEU A 178 5.11 23.67 1.17
C LEU A 178 3.70 23.70 1.77
N LYS A 179 3.49 24.50 2.80
CA LYS A 179 2.16 24.72 3.39
C LYS A 179 1.19 25.38 2.42
N GLU A 180 1.63 26.43 1.70
CA GLU A 180 0.82 27.09 0.68
C GLU A 180 0.46 26.14 -0.48
N LEU A 181 1.37 25.24 -0.84
CA LEU A 181 1.14 24.18 -1.82
C LEU A 181 0.13 23.12 -1.37
N GLY A 182 -0.26 23.12 -0.09
CA GLY A 182 -1.20 22.16 0.48
C GLY A 182 -0.55 20.85 0.97
N ILE A 183 0.77 20.83 1.15
CA ILE A 183 1.51 19.66 1.64
C ILE A 183 1.26 19.50 3.14
N THR A 184 0.97 18.27 3.57
CA THR A 184 0.75 17.91 4.97
C THR A 184 1.68 16.81 5.47
N GLY A 185 2.50 16.23 4.57
CA GLY A 185 3.56 15.29 4.90
C GLY A 185 4.77 15.44 4.00
N ILE A 186 5.96 15.42 4.58
CA ILE A 186 7.24 15.40 3.86
C ILE A 186 7.87 14.02 4.04
N TYR A 187 8.26 13.39 2.93
CA TYR A 187 9.09 12.20 2.91
C TYR A 187 10.50 12.61 2.53
N LEU A 188 11.45 12.49 3.46
CA LEU A 188 12.86 12.80 3.22
C LEU A 188 13.56 11.54 2.70
N ASN A 189 14.23 11.65 1.55
CA ASN A 189 15.27 10.69 1.19
C ASN A 189 16.30 10.62 2.30
N PRO A 190 17.14 9.54 2.39
CA PRO A 190 18.03 9.33 3.50
C PRO A 190 18.86 10.57 3.86
N ILE A 191 18.94 10.86 5.16
CA ILE A 191 19.65 12.04 5.70
C ILE A 191 20.78 11.66 6.66
N MET A 192 20.95 10.35 6.91
CA MET A 192 21.95 9.85 7.84
C MET A 192 23.36 9.87 7.24
N GLU A 193 24.40 9.84 8.09
CA GLU A 193 25.79 9.90 7.68
C GLU A 193 26.15 8.80 6.68
N ALA A 194 26.65 9.23 5.50
CA ALA A 194 27.01 8.33 4.38
C ALA A 194 27.99 9.03 3.42
N ASP A 195 28.69 8.25 2.56
CA ASP A 195 29.64 8.83 1.58
C ASP A 195 28.94 9.35 0.32
N SER A 196 27.90 8.63 -0.15
CA SER A 196 27.22 9.00 -1.39
C SER A 196 26.33 10.23 -1.24
N THR A 197 25.95 10.83 -2.36
CA THR A 197 24.95 11.91 -2.40
C THR A 197 23.55 11.44 -2.05
N HIS A 198 23.22 10.18 -2.34
CA HIS A 198 21.89 9.59 -2.09
C HIS A 198 21.73 9.02 -0.67
N LYS A 199 22.82 8.83 0.07
CA LYS A 199 22.86 8.38 1.47
C LYS A 199 22.31 6.96 1.76
N TYR A 200 21.98 6.14 0.73
CA TYR A 200 21.54 4.76 0.91
C TYR A 200 22.65 3.80 1.38
N ASP A 201 23.90 4.25 1.40
CA ASP A 201 25.08 3.59 1.96
C ASP A 201 25.36 4.05 3.40
N THR A 202 24.30 4.17 4.22
CA THR A 202 24.35 4.70 5.58
C THR A 202 25.43 4.03 6.44
N LYS A 203 26.27 4.84 7.06
CA LYS A 203 27.34 4.42 7.99
C LYS A 203 26.89 4.45 9.45
N ASP A 204 26.11 5.46 9.81
CA ASP A 204 25.62 5.68 11.16
C ASP A 204 24.18 6.18 11.15
N TYR A 205 23.24 5.33 11.56
CA TYR A 205 21.81 5.67 11.66
C TYR A 205 21.46 6.59 12.84
N THR A 206 22.43 6.91 13.69
CA THR A 206 22.22 7.79 14.87
C THR A 206 22.62 9.24 14.60
N ARG A 207 23.25 9.51 13.46
CA ARG A 207 23.81 10.83 13.13
C ARG A 207 23.30 11.33 11.79
N ILE A 208 22.87 12.59 11.79
CA ILE A 208 22.62 13.33 10.53
C ILE A 208 23.94 13.56 9.81
N ASP A 209 23.92 13.39 8.48
CA ASP A 209 25.09 13.69 7.65
C ASP A 209 25.48 15.18 7.79
N PRO A 210 26.76 15.47 8.09
CA PRO A 210 27.24 16.86 8.24
C PRO A 210 26.94 17.76 7.03
N GLN A 211 26.79 17.18 5.84
CA GLN A 211 26.38 17.91 4.64
C GLN A 211 24.97 18.51 4.77
N PHE A 212 24.10 17.86 5.52
CA PHE A 212 22.70 18.31 5.67
C PHE A 212 22.47 19.09 6.96
N GLY A 213 23.38 19.02 7.92
CA GLY A 213 23.28 19.69 9.21
C GLY A 213 23.56 18.77 10.39
N THR A 214 22.94 19.05 11.52
CA THR A 214 23.12 18.33 12.78
C THR A 214 21.82 17.63 13.22
N ASN A 215 21.94 16.79 14.25
CA ASN A 215 20.74 16.19 14.90
C ASN A 215 19.83 17.28 15.49
N GLU A 216 20.39 18.37 15.99
CA GLU A 216 19.67 19.53 16.52
C GLU A 216 18.91 20.29 15.41
N ASP A 217 19.53 20.42 14.23
CA ASP A 217 18.90 21.00 13.04
C ASP A 217 17.69 20.16 12.59
N PHE A 218 17.83 18.84 12.58
CA PHE A 218 16.73 17.94 12.29
C PHE A 218 15.59 18.05 13.31
N ALA A 219 15.92 18.05 14.61
CA ALA A 219 14.92 18.22 15.67
C ALA A 219 14.17 19.56 15.55
N ARG A 220 14.88 20.65 15.18
CA ARG A 220 14.29 21.96 14.93
C ARG A 220 13.37 21.94 13.71
N LEU A 221 13.81 21.33 12.60
CA LEU A 221 13.00 21.17 11.39
C LEU A 221 11.69 20.44 11.70
N VAL A 222 11.75 19.29 12.39
CA VAL A 222 10.57 18.51 12.77
C VAL A 222 9.61 19.33 13.61
N LYS A 223 10.11 20.01 14.64
CA LYS A 223 9.28 20.88 15.49
C LYS A 223 8.57 21.95 14.66
N LYS A 224 9.31 22.64 13.79
CA LYS A 224 8.77 23.71 12.97
C LYS A 224 7.78 23.21 11.91
N ALA A 225 8.05 22.04 11.29
CA ALA A 225 7.12 21.41 10.38
C ALA A 225 5.78 21.09 11.07
N HIS A 226 5.81 20.59 12.31
CA HIS A 226 4.61 20.35 13.10
C HIS A 226 3.82 21.62 13.38
N GLU A 227 4.46 22.75 13.59
CA GLU A 227 3.78 24.06 13.75
C GLU A 227 3.02 24.48 12.47
N TYR A 228 3.49 24.05 11.27
CA TYR A 228 2.80 24.20 10.00
C TYR A 228 1.77 23.08 9.71
N GLY A 229 1.61 22.10 10.62
CA GLY A 229 0.74 20.95 10.42
C GLY A 229 1.30 19.96 9.39
N ILE A 230 2.62 19.96 9.17
CA ILE A 230 3.34 19.07 8.23
C ILE A 230 4.07 17.99 9.04
N ARG A 231 3.84 16.73 8.70
CA ARG A 231 4.53 15.58 9.29
C ARG A 231 5.81 15.26 8.53
N ILE A 232 6.81 14.74 9.22
CA ILE A 232 8.08 14.31 8.61
C ILE A 232 8.16 12.78 8.70
N MET A 233 8.51 12.17 7.58
CA MET A 233 8.90 10.75 7.49
C MET A 233 10.30 10.69 6.87
N VAL A 234 11.17 9.88 7.44
CA VAL A 234 12.55 9.68 6.98
C VAL A 234 12.66 8.30 6.36
N ASP A 235 13.39 8.19 5.26
CA ASP A 235 13.73 6.95 4.59
C ASP A 235 14.83 6.17 5.34
#